data_d5487f50623ea9c64dadc45f55245852
#
_entry.id   d5487f50623ea9c64dadc45f55245852
#
_cell.length_a   1.000
_cell.length_b   1.000
_cell.length_c   1.000
_cell.angle_alpha   90.00
_cell.angle_beta   90.00
_cell.angle_gamma   90.00
#
_symmetry.space_group_name_H-M   'P 1'
#
loop_
_entity.id
_entity.type
_entity.pdbx_description
1 polymer ?
#
loop_
_entity_poly.entity_id
_entity_poly.type
_entity_poly.pdbx_seq_one_letter_code
_entity_poly.pdbx_strand_id
1 'polypeptide(L)'
;MVTIQGNPNVVDEAINLESSNPIDEPEMSMQWVREMKEKGGHEFRAFRNQCENADEFFLNNFEFSAPDGGTMIRLGTAQSVINTLVSHVKPQFLDISVPPPGPRGQARAEMMEKFLTGAHHMIEQKSPVHRELTKPAGLYGIAGEKVEFIANEWSDFPEVPPEDGGTEYRELVKEVLEKRSVSWPIKTVAVNPQSLIWDTNNGTAPRWVISESEVDAQWVQAHFPEWNNHKRGYVQFCEIWTHSQVAYMADDKWCMMPRKHGYKRLPWVMYWPMMGLQTTELAPDDLYKGILNGSFDMLKAQSQLASHYIDIVAKSAWPTLEFTGPIGITEEVQSRWDDTPGAKNIKPPQVNVNVSDTPRPPSEIGVAKEFLDEAIEANTVPAVARGQRPSGAASGYHTAVLAGIASLNFGAVKEAMERGLQDKGEVILQIVENVIQDRVTVFGKTEAGTLDATIKPSDINGHYVNIVRINSVSPEEQERRLNLWSNLWRAGYVDLDTALRKGGVANPLEVRAKILEEQFLTSPEIQQQLQLAAAQRIPTIQNLLQAAGGTSDAEIEQTAQNILNTQGAQQLPNPGNFSSVNQPPRTNEAARVAPTTRPVMPGSIQEMNQTGAAIAGPRTGNVRVPAADISPGARG
;
A
#
# COMPACT_ATOMS: atom_id res chain seq x y z
N MET A 1 18.20 29.52 -37.50
CA MET A 1 19.15 29.55 -36.36
C MET A 1 18.94 30.87 -35.62
N VAL A 2 18.14 30.88 -34.58
CA VAL A 2 17.92 32.07 -33.74
C VAL A 2 18.76 31.86 -32.49
N THR A 3 19.82 32.61 -32.38
CA THR A 3 20.70 32.58 -31.19
C THR A 3 20.01 33.42 -30.11
N ILE A 4 19.42 32.74 -29.11
CA ILE A 4 18.93 33.43 -27.89
C ILE A 4 20.16 33.71 -27.03
N GLN A 5 20.61 34.94 -27.03
CA GLN A 5 21.55 35.45 -26.04
C GLN A 5 20.81 35.58 -24.73
N GLY A 6 20.96 34.57 -23.85
CA GLY A 6 20.49 34.64 -22.45
C GLY A 6 21.28 35.71 -21.71
N ASN A 7 20.56 36.68 -21.16
CA ASN A 7 21.15 37.68 -20.28
C ASN A 7 21.61 36.98 -18.97
N PRO A 8 22.91 36.93 -18.64
CA PRO A 8 23.41 36.23 -17.45
C PRO A 8 22.84 36.77 -16.14
N ASN A 9 22.33 37.99 -16.10
CA ASN A 9 21.73 38.59 -14.90
C ASN A 9 20.33 38.02 -14.55
N VAL A 10 19.66 37.35 -15.50
CA VAL A 10 18.33 36.74 -15.24
C VAL A 10 18.46 35.45 -14.44
N VAL A 11 19.61 34.76 -14.54
CA VAL A 11 19.86 33.52 -13.77
C VAL A 11 20.17 33.84 -12.30
N ASP A 12 20.87 34.94 -12.05
CA ASP A 12 21.17 35.38 -10.67
C ASP A 12 19.93 35.96 -9.96
N GLU A 13 19.00 36.60 -10.69
CA GLU A 13 17.73 37.04 -10.12
C GLU A 13 16.79 35.85 -9.81
N ALA A 14 16.77 34.80 -10.62
CA ALA A 14 15.98 33.59 -10.33
C ALA A 14 16.50 32.84 -9.10
N ILE A 15 17.83 32.78 -8.90
CA ILE A 15 18.44 32.16 -7.71
C ILE A 15 18.19 32.99 -6.46
N ASN A 16 18.11 34.33 -6.57
CA ASN A 16 17.77 35.20 -5.46
C ASN A 16 16.27 35.25 -5.13
N LEU A 17 15.38 34.91 -6.06
CA LEU A 17 13.94 34.82 -5.81
C LEU A 17 13.57 33.61 -4.94
N GLU A 18 14.32 32.51 -4.97
CA GLU A 18 14.14 31.39 -4.04
C GLU A 18 14.61 31.69 -2.61
N SER A 19 15.49 32.68 -2.43
CA SER A 19 16.00 33.07 -1.10
C SER A 19 15.27 34.27 -0.47
N SER A 20 14.36 34.94 -1.17
CA SER A 20 13.81 36.24 -0.77
C SER A 20 12.33 36.27 -0.39
N ASN A 21 11.63 35.12 -0.38
CA ASN A 21 10.37 35.01 0.34
C ASN A 21 10.61 34.16 1.59
N PRO A 22 10.91 34.76 2.75
CA PRO A 22 10.61 34.07 3.99
C PRO A 22 9.11 33.82 3.90
N ILE A 23 8.70 32.55 3.81
CA ILE A 23 7.34 32.15 4.09
C ILE A 23 7.02 32.89 5.37
N ASP A 24 6.00 33.78 5.37
CA ASP A 24 5.58 34.49 6.58
C ASP A 24 5.14 33.42 7.58
N GLU A 25 6.12 32.91 8.33
CA GLU A 25 5.84 31.97 9.41
C GLU A 25 5.13 32.73 10.49
N PRO A 26 3.96 32.25 10.92
CA PRO A 26 3.28 32.87 12.03
C PRO A 26 4.18 32.79 13.28
N GLU A 27 4.31 33.90 14.00
CA GLU A 27 4.95 33.86 15.30
C GLU A 27 4.14 32.93 16.21
N MET A 28 4.77 31.84 16.67
CA MET A 28 4.09 30.81 17.48
C MET A 28 3.86 31.35 18.91
N SER A 29 2.87 32.23 19.05
CA SER A 29 2.41 32.74 20.35
C SER A 29 1.29 31.86 20.92
N MET A 30 1.07 31.91 22.24
CA MET A 30 -0.02 31.22 22.90
C MET A 30 -1.39 31.65 22.32
N GLN A 31 -1.53 32.93 21.98
CA GLN A 31 -2.74 33.46 21.39
C GLN A 31 -2.96 32.87 20.00
N TRP A 32 -1.93 32.86 19.15
CA TRP A 32 -2.00 32.27 17.82
C TRP A 32 -2.41 30.78 17.88
N VAL A 33 -1.82 29.99 18.79
CA VAL A 33 -2.17 28.57 18.94
C VAL A 33 -3.65 28.40 19.32
N ARG A 34 -4.16 29.22 20.26
CA ARG A 34 -5.57 29.18 20.64
C ARG A 34 -6.50 29.53 19.47
N GLU A 35 -6.17 30.59 18.73
CA GLU A 35 -6.93 31.02 17.56
C GLU A 35 -6.94 29.92 16.49
N MET A 36 -5.81 29.26 16.21
CA MET A 36 -5.73 28.16 15.25
C MET A 36 -6.49 26.93 15.73
N LYS A 37 -6.44 26.59 17.01
CA LYS A 37 -7.23 25.50 17.59
C LYS A 37 -8.73 25.77 17.51
N GLU A 38 -9.18 26.96 17.86
CA GLU A 38 -10.59 27.35 17.82
C GLU A 38 -11.09 27.35 16.37
N LYS A 39 -10.38 28.04 15.48
CA LYS A 39 -10.68 28.09 14.06
C LYS A 39 -10.67 26.67 13.44
N GLY A 40 -9.61 25.91 13.65
CA GLY A 40 -9.50 24.55 13.15
C GLY A 40 -10.54 23.62 13.77
N GLY A 41 -10.83 23.73 15.05
CA GLY A 41 -11.91 22.99 15.70
C GLY A 41 -13.28 23.21 15.04
N HIS A 42 -13.54 24.43 14.56
CA HIS A 42 -14.75 24.74 13.81
C HIS A 42 -14.70 24.22 12.36
N GLU A 43 -13.62 24.51 11.64
CA GLU A 43 -13.46 24.13 10.22
C GLU A 43 -13.37 22.61 10.03
N PHE A 44 -12.70 21.89 10.92
CA PHE A 44 -12.55 20.43 10.85
C PHE A 44 -13.71 19.65 11.47
N ARG A 45 -14.71 20.31 12.04
CA ARG A 45 -15.83 19.63 12.71
C ARG A 45 -16.62 18.73 11.75
N ALA A 46 -16.96 19.24 10.56
CA ALA A 46 -17.69 18.48 9.55
C ALA A 46 -16.86 17.29 9.04
N PHE A 47 -15.57 17.50 8.84
CA PHE A 47 -14.63 16.42 8.47
C PHE A 47 -14.53 15.34 9.56
N ARG A 48 -14.42 15.71 10.84
CA ARG A 48 -14.39 14.75 11.96
C ARG A 48 -15.66 13.92 12.03
N ASN A 49 -16.84 14.56 11.89
CA ASN A 49 -18.12 13.84 11.84
C ASN A 49 -18.17 12.87 10.64
N GLN A 50 -17.63 13.27 9.49
CA GLN A 50 -17.52 12.39 8.33
C GLN A 50 -16.60 11.19 8.60
N CYS A 51 -15.49 11.38 9.31
CA CYS A 51 -14.59 10.29 9.71
C CYS A 51 -15.26 9.35 10.71
N GLU A 52 -15.98 9.87 11.72
CA GLU A 52 -16.74 9.08 12.69
C GLU A 52 -17.79 8.21 11.98
N ASN A 53 -18.54 8.79 11.05
CA ASN A 53 -19.49 8.03 10.24
C ASN A 53 -18.80 6.92 9.43
N ALA A 54 -17.64 7.21 8.82
CA ALA A 54 -16.87 6.21 8.10
C ALA A 54 -16.38 5.06 9.02
N ASP A 55 -15.97 5.38 10.25
CA ASP A 55 -15.59 4.41 11.27
C ASP A 55 -16.77 3.50 11.66
N GLU A 56 -17.96 4.06 11.86
CA GLU A 56 -19.17 3.29 12.16
C GLU A 56 -19.46 2.24 11.07
N PHE A 57 -19.34 2.64 9.80
CA PHE A 57 -19.53 1.69 8.68
C PHE A 57 -18.41 0.67 8.60
N PHE A 58 -17.17 1.07 8.80
CA PHE A 58 -16.03 0.14 8.78
C PHE A 58 -16.09 -0.88 9.92
N LEU A 59 -16.52 -0.45 11.11
CA LEU A 59 -16.66 -1.30 12.30
C LEU A 59 -18.00 -2.04 12.36
N ASN A 60 -18.91 -1.83 11.40
CA ASN A 60 -20.27 -2.36 11.38
C ASN A 60 -21.12 -1.93 12.60
N ASN A 61 -20.91 -0.72 13.09
CA ASN A 61 -21.63 -0.17 14.24
C ASN A 61 -22.71 0.85 13.85
N PHE A 62 -22.89 1.13 12.55
CA PHE A 62 -23.87 2.09 12.05
C PHE A 62 -25.31 1.68 12.40
N GLU A 63 -26.14 2.68 12.65
CA GLU A 63 -27.55 2.48 12.99
C GLU A 63 -28.46 2.63 11.76
N PHE A 64 -29.52 1.83 11.72
CA PHE A 64 -30.60 1.93 10.77
C PHE A 64 -31.93 1.53 11.42
N SER A 65 -33.04 2.00 10.86
CA SER A 65 -34.36 1.67 11.38
C SER A 65 -34.72 0.23 11.04
N ALA A 66 -34.95 -0.58 12.06
CA ALA A 66 -35.59 -1.88 11.93
C ALA A 66 -37.02 -1.82 12.52
N PRO A 67 -37.97 -2.62 12.05
CA PRO A 67 -39.26 -2.78 12.69
C PRO A 67 -39.10 -3.26 14.14
N ASP A 68 -40.02 -2.89 15.01
CA ASP A 68 -40.03 -3.32 16.41
C ASP A 68 -40.00 -4.86 16.49
N GLY A 69 -38.98 -5.39 17.16
CA GLY A 69 -38.74 -6.84 17.27
C GLY A 69 -38.12 -7.48 16.01
N GLY A 70 -37.79 -6.72 14.99
CA GLY A 70 -37.10 -7.20 13.78
C GLY A 70 -35.64 -7.49 13.98
N THR A 71 -35.06 -8.31 13.11
CA THR A 71 -33.65 -8.67 13.10
C THR A 71 -32.81 -7.53 12.54
N MET A 72 -31.71 -7.15 13.20
CA MET A 72 -30.74 -6.17 12.69
C MET A 72 -29.49 -6.90 12.19
N ILE A 73 -29.28 -6.90 10.89
CA ILE A 73 -28.10 -7.49 10.24
C ILE A 73 -27.29 -6.37 9.59
N ARG A 74 -26.07 -6.18 10.07
CA ARG A 74 -25.10 -5.27 9.48
C ARG A 74 -24.16 -6.05 8.57
N LEU A 75 -24.12 -5.70 7.30
CA LEU A 75 -23.26 -6.36 6.32
C LEU A 75 -21.87 -5.72 6.34
N GLY A 76 -20.82 -6.54 6.42
CA GLY A 76 -19.42 -6.10 6.44
C GLY A 76 -18.87 -5.66 5.08
N THR A 77 -19.71 -5.13 4.19
CA THR A 77 -19.32 -4.72 2.84
C THR A 77 -18.30 -3.59 2.88
N ALA A 78 -18.49 -2.58 3.73
CA ALA A 78 -17.55 -1.46 3.89
C ALA A 78 -16.17 -1.95 4.33
N GLN A 79 -16.12 -2.82 5.34
CA GLN A 79 -14.87 -3.42 5.82
C GLN A 79 -14.18 -4.24 4.73
N SER A 80 -14.93 -5.00 3.94
CA SER A 80 -14.41 -5.79 2.82
C SER A 80 -13.78 -4.89 1.74
N VAL A 81 -14.44 -3.78 1.38
CA VAL A 81 -13.93 -2.80 0.42
C VAL A 81 -12.59 -2.22 0.88
N ILE A 82 -12.49 -1.73 2.09
CA ILE A 82 -11.27 -1.12 2.63
C ILE A 82 -10.14 -2.16 2.77
N ASN A 83 -10.43 -3.36 3.25
CA ASN A 83 -9.42 -4.42 3.35
C ASN A 83 -8.90 -4.85 1.97
N THR A 84 -9.76 -4.86 0.96
CA THR A 84 -9.39 -5.11 -0.43
C THR A 84 -8.48 -4.01 -0.95
N LEU A 85 -8.84 -2.74 -0.75
CA LEU A 85 -8.00 -1.59 -1.08
C LEU A 85 -6.60 -1.72 -0.45
N VAL A 86 -6.53 -1.97 0.86
CA VAL A 86 -5.26 -2.13 1.58
C VAL A 86 -4.42 -3.26 1.00
N SER A 87 -5.06 -4.37 0.63
CA SER A 87 -4.36 -5.52 0.05
C SER A 87 -3.81 -5.23 -1.34
N HIS A 88 -4.51 -4.44 -2.14
CA HIS A 88 -4.08 -4.04 -3.48
C HIS A 88 -3.01 -2.93 -3.49
N VAL A 89 -3.08 -2.00 -2.54
CA VAL A 89 -2.14 -0.87 -2.46
C VAL A 89 -0.91 -1.23 -1.64
N LYS A 90 -0.96 -2.29 -0.80
CA LYS A 90 0.19 -2.70 0.01
C LYS A 90 1.40 -3.01 -0.88
N PRO A 91 2.51 -2.25 -0.75
CA PRO A 91 3.73 -2.55 -1.48
C PRO A 91 4.35 -3.83 -0.94
N GLN A 92 4.63 -4.80 -1.80
CA GLN A 92 5.55 -5.89 -1.45
C GLN A 92 6.98 -5.37 -1.49
N PHE A 93 7.30 -4.62 -2.54
CA PHE A 93 8.56 -3.92 -2.72
C PHE A 93 8.30 -2.54 -3.29
N LEU A 94 9.03 -1.56 -2.79
CA LEU A 94 9.03 -0.20 -3.34
C LEU A 94 10.08 -0.14 -4.45
N ASP A 95 9.67 0.39 -5.60
CA ASP A 95 10.59 0.76 -6.68
C ASP A 95 10.95 2.24 -6.48
N ILE A 96 12.13 2.49 -5.94
CA ILE A 96 12.64 3.82 -5.64
C ILE A 96 13.70 4.16 -6.69
N SER A 97 13.57 5.31 -7.31
CA SER A 97 14.51 5.82 -8.29
C SER A 97 14.90 7.25 -7.93
N VAL A 98 16.19 7.53 -7.93
CA VAL A 98 16.73 8.86 -7.65
C VAL A 98 17.32 9.41 -8.95
N PRO A 99 16.77 10.50 -9.52
CA PRO A 99 17.34 11.13 -10.70
C PRO A 99 18.74 11.68 -10.40
N PRO A 100 19.76 11.40 -11.25
CA PRO A 100 21.10 11.90 -11.00
C PRO A 100 21.16 13.44 -11.12
N PRO A 101 21.84 14.16 -10.21
CA PRO A 101 21.99 15.62 -10.28
C PRO A 101 23.01 16.05 -11.34
N GLY A 102 22.91 15.50 -12.56
CA GLY A 102 23.79 15.77 -13.67
C GLY A 102 24.63 14.56 -14.10
N PRO A 103 25.46 14.69 -15.17
CA PRO A 103 26.14 13.56 -15.81
C PRO A 103 27.12 12.79 -14.92
N ARG A 104 27.66 13.43 -13.87
CA ARG A 104 28.61 12.82 -12.92
C ARG A 104 27.97 12.32 -11.64
N GLY A 105 26.66 12.53 -11.48
CA GLY A 105 25.92 12.19 -10.26
C GLY A 105 25.37 10.76 -10.19
N GLN A 106 25.60 9.93 -11.20
CA GLN A 106 24.99 8.59 -11.29
C GLN A 106 25.30 7.70 -10.09
N ALA A 107 26.56 7.53 -9.71
CA ALA A 107 26.96 6.69 -8.59
C ALA A 107 26.37 7.19 -7.25
N ARG A 108 26.23 8.51 -7.10
CA ARG A 108 25.61 9.14 -5.94
C ARG A 108 24.10 8.88 -5.90
N ALA A 109 23.41 9.01 -7.04
CA ALA A 109 22.00 8.68 -7.16
C ALA A 109 21.72 7.21 -6.82
N GLU A 110 22.52 6.29 -7.34
CA GLU A 110 22.42 4.85 -7.02
C GLU A 110 22.63 4.55 -5.53
N MET A 111 23.56 5.26 -4.87
CA MET A 111 23.75 5.10 -3.43
C MET A 111 22.56 5.63 -2.62
N MET A 112 21.98 6.79 -3.02
CA MET A 112 20.77 7.34 -2.40
C MET A 112 19.56 6.44 -2.61
N GLU A 113 19.41 5.84 -3.80
CA GLU A 113 18.35 4.87 -4.12
C GLU A 113 18.43 3.64 -3.20
N LYS A 114 19.62 3.06 -3.05
CA LYS A 114 19.86 1.95 -2.13
C LYS A 114 19.58 2.35 -0.68
N PHE A 115 20.03 3.53 -0.28
CA PHE A 115 19.80 4.04 1.07
C PHE A 115 18.31 4.20 1.37
N LEU A 116 17.54 4.87 0.49
CA LEU A 116 16.10 5.05 0.68
C LEU A 116 15.35 3.71 0.70
N THR A 117 15.72 2.78 -0.18
CA THR A 117 15.14 1.43 -0.19
C THR A 117 15.37 0.71 1.15
N GLY A 118 16.60 0.78 1.68
CA GLY A 118 16.94 0.22 2.99
C GLY A 118 16.20 0.92 4.13
N ALA A 119 16.12 2.26 4.09
CA ALA A 119 15.42 3.07 5.10
C ALA A 119 13.93 2.70 5.20
N HIS A 120 13.23 2.66 4.07
CA HIS A 120 11.83 2.23 4.05
C HIS A 120 11.65 0.81 4.57
N HIS A 121 12.55 -0.11 4.22
CA HIS A 121 12.51 -1.49 4.70
C HIS A 121 12.71 -1.58 6.22
N MET A 122 13.69 -0.87 6.78
CA MET A 122 13.93 -0.84 8.24
C MET A 122 12.75 -0.25 9.01
N ILE A 123 12.11 0.79 8.49
CA ILE A 123 10.92 1.39 9.07
C ILE A 123 9.76 0.37 9.08
N GLU A 124 9.49 -0.24 7.93
CA GLU A 124 8.37 -1.19 7.79
C GLU A 124 8.57 -2.47 8.62
N GLN A 125 9.82 -2.88 8.88
CA GLN A 125 10.11 -3.99 9.79
C GLN A 125 9.77 -3.68 11.25
N LYS A 126 9.96 -2.43 11.69
CA LYS A 126 9.63 -2.01 13.06
C LYS A 126 8.13 -1.79 13.26
N SER A 127 7.46 -1.23 12.26
CA SER A 127 6.03 -0.93 12.28
C SER A 127 5.44 -1.03 10.87
N PRO A 128 4.27 -1.67 10.67
CA PRO A 128 3.62 -1.79 9.36
C PRO A 128 2.94 -0.47 8.93
N VAL A 129 3.71 0.61 8.86
CA VAL A 129 3.25 1.99 8.66
C VAL A 129 2.47 2.15 7.35
N HIS A 130 2.89 1.48 6.27
CA HIS A 130 2.19 1.54 5.00
C HIS A 130 0.73 1.05 5.12
N ARG A 131 0.50 -0.02 5.90
CA ARG A 131 -0.85 -0.53 6.13
C ARG A 131 -1.67 0.40 7.01
N GLU A 132 -1.03 1.02 8.01
CA GLU A 132 -1.66 1.97 8.92
C GLU A 132 -2.05 3.26 8.20
N LEU A 133 -1.28 3.71 7.20
CA LEU A 133 -1.57 4.90 6.40
C LEU A 133 -2.57 4.64 5.27
N THR A 134 -2.53 3.48 4.63
CA THR A 134 -3.44 3.17 3.51
C THR A 134 -4.90 3.11 3.95
N LYS A 135 -5.19 2.63 5.17
CA LYS A 135 -6.55 2.59 5.69
C LYS A 135 -7.19 3.98 5.81
N PRO A 136 -6.63 4.92 6.59
CA PRO A 136 -7.21 6.25 6.70
C PRO A 136 -7.19 7.02 5.37
N ALA A 137 -6.17 6.84 4.52
CA ALA A 137 -6.17 7.42 3.18
C ALA A 137 -7.36 6.96 2.34
N GLY A 138 -7.73 5.68 2.41
CA GLY A 138 -8.91 5.15 1.73
C GLY A 138 -10.23 5.47 2.42
N LEU A 139 -10.26 5.46 3.75
CA LEU A 139 -11.48 5.61 4.55
C LEU A 139 -11.89 7.07 4.73
N TYR A 140 -10.94 7.95 5.05
CA TYR A 140 -11.18 9.36 5.32
C TYR A 140 -10.79 10.29 4.16
N GLY A 141 -10.06 9.77 3.16
CA GLY A 141 -9.54 10.56 2.06
C GLY A 141 -8.26 11.35 2.38
N ILE A 142 -7.65 11.08 3.53
CA ILE A 142 -6.34 11.61 3.93
C ILE A 142 -5.74 10.74 5.03
N ALA A 143 -4.40 10.67 5.07
CA ALA A 143 -3.63 10.11 6.18
C ALA A 143 -2.46 11.03 6.52
N GLY A 144 -2.07 11.05 7.79
CA GLY A 144 -0.94 11.82 8.28
C GLY A 144 0.17 10.91 8.82
N GLU A 145 1.41 11.21 8.53
CA GLU A 145 2.58 10.54 9.08
C GLU A 145 3.56 11.58 9.64
N LYS A 146 4.08 11.32 10.83
CA LYS A 146 5.16 12.09 11.42
C LYS A 146 6.46 11.31 11.27
N VAL A 147 7.51 11.99 10.79
CA VAL A 147 8.86 11.44 10.62
C VAL A 147 9.82 12.19 11.55
N GLU A 148 10.37 11.53 12.53
CA GLU A 148 11.17 12.19 13.56
C GLU A 148 12.51 11.49 13.83
N PHE A 149 13.49 12.27 14.21
CA PHE A 149 14.76 11.79 14.74
C PHE A 149 14.63 11.48 16.22
N ILE A 150 15.09 10.30 16.64
CA ILE A 150 15.10 9.86 18.03
C ILE A 150 16.53 9.92 18.55
N ALA A 151 16.84 10.97 19.28
CA ALA A 151 18.18 11.17 19.86
C ALA A 151 18.58 10.00 20.79
N ASN A 152 17.63 9.43 21.53
CA ASN A 152 17.92 8.33 22.47
C ASN A 152 18.36 7.03 21.79
N GLU A 153 18.00 6.82 20.52
CA GLU A 153 18.46 5.68 19.74
C GLU A 153 19.79 5.94 19.01
N TRP A 154 20.32 7.17 19.12
CA TRP A 154 21.55 7.61 18.49
C TRP A 154 22.59 7.94 19.55
N SER A 155 23.60 7.10 19.71
CA SER A 155 24.66 7.29 20.72
C SER A 155 25.45 8.57 20.44
N ASP A 156 25.57 9.42 21.45
CA ASP A 156 26.39 10.62 21.38
C ASP A 156 27.89 10.30 21.44
N PHE A 157 28.71 11.13 20.80
CA PHE A 157 30.15 11.02 20.97
C PHE A 157 30.53 11.41 22.41
N PRO A 158 31.53 10.74 23.02
CA PRO A 158 32.03 11.11 24.32
C PRO A 158 32.60 12.53 24.26
N GLU A 159 32.43 13.29 25.35
CA GLU A 159 33.04 14.59 25.49
C GLU A 159 34.56 14.48 25.35
N VAL A 160 35.17 15.41 24.60
CA VAL A 160 36.62 15.44 24.43
C VAL A 160 37.23 15.83 25.76
N PRO A 161 38.07 15.00 26.39
CA PRO A 161 38.74 15.38 27.62
C PRO A 161 39.69 16.60 27.36
N PRO A 162 39.89 17.47 28.35
CA PRO A 162 40.71 18.69 28.20
C PRO A 162 42.17 18.45 27.83
N GLU A 163 42.68 17.25 28.03
CA GLU A 163 43.98 16.80 27.54
C GLU A 163 43.72 15.88 26.33
N ASP A 164 44.35 16.16 25.17
CA ASP A 164 44.20 15.45 23.91
C ASP A 164 43.89 13.98 24.10
N GLY A 165 42.64 13.60 23.79
CA GLY A 165 42.06 12.32 24.11
C GLY A 165 42.95 11.16 23.63
N GLY A 166 43.54 10.49 24.58
CA GLY A 166 44.45 9.38 24.36
C GLY A 166 43.79 8.18 23.68
N THR A 167 44.43 7.04 23.74
CA THR A 167 43.97 5.79 23.14
C THR A 167 42.56 5.44 23.60
N GLU A 168 42.20 5.69 24.84
CA GLU A 168 40.87 5.46 25.44
C GLU A 168 39.74 6.25 24.74
N TYR A 169 39.96 7.54 24.44
CA TYR A 169 38.96 8.32 23.69
C TYR A 169 38.73 7.77 22.29
N ARG A 170 39.78 7.32 21.60
CA ARG A 170 39.67 6.71 20.27
C ARG A 170 38.91 5.41 20.31
N GLU A 171 39.08 4.61 21.36
CA GLU A 171 38.32 3.35 21.55
C GLU A 171 36.84 3.63 21.82
N LEU A 172 36.51 4.61 22.67
CA LEU A 172 35.13 5.05 22.90
C LEU A 172 34.47 5.59 21.62
N VAL A 173 35.18 6.42 20.84
CA VAL A 173 34.67 6.89 19.55
C VAL A 173 34.41 5.71 18.58
N LYS A 174 35.32 4.73 18.57
CA LYS A 174 35.13 3.52 17.75
C LYS A 174 33.90 2.73 18.19
N GLU A 175 33.70 2.54 19.49
CA GLU A 175 32.53 1.88 20.05
C GLU A 175 31.22 2.61 19.66
N VAL A 176 31.20 3.95 19.76
CA VAL A 176 30.05 4.76 19.33
C VAL A 176 29.78 4.59 17.83
N LEU A 177 30.80 4.60 16.99
CA LEU A 177 30.66 4.40 15.55
C LEU A 177 30.14 2.98 15.22
N GLU A 178 30.59 1.96 15.94
CA GLU A 178 30.08 0.59 15.81
C GLU A 178 28.60 0.51 16.22
N LYS A 179 28.20 1.12 17.35
CA LYS A 179 26.80 1.21 17.77
C LYS A 179 25.94 1.95 16.75
N ARG A 180 26.42 3.11 16.24
CA ARG A 180 25.71 3.88 15.22
C ARG A 180 25.56 3.12 13.90
N SER A 181 26.52 2.27 13.54
CA SER A 181 26.46 1.49 12.31
C SER A 181 25.30 0.48 12.26
N VAL A 182 24.78 0.05 13.42
CA VAL A 182 23.68 -0.91 13.55
C VAL A 182 22.38 -0.28 14.04
N SER A 183 22.39 1.01 14.43
CA SER A 183 21.19 1.71 14.92
C SER A 183 20.48 2.46 13.80
N TRP A 184 19.15 2.54 13.92
CA TRP A 184 18.31 3.33 13.03
C TRP A 184 17.58 4.42 13.82
N PRO A 185 18.01 5.69 13.72
CA PRO A 185 17.55 6.76 14.59
C PRO A 185 16.29 7.50 14.09
N ILE A 186 15.72 7.08 12.98
CA ILE A 186 14.52 7.73 12.41
C ILE A 186 13.29 6.86 12.70
N LYS A 187 12.31 7.47 13.34
CA LYS A 187 11.00 6.86 13.61
C LYS A 187 9.94 7.52 12.77
N THR A 188 8.99 6.71 12.33
CA THR A 188 7.79 7.19 11.67
C THR A 188 6.57 6.70 12.43
N VAL A 189 5.56 7.56 12.54
CA VAL A 189 4.33 7.29 13.26
C VAL A 189 3.15 7.71 12.39
N ALA A 190 2.28 6.76 12.07
CA ALA A 190 0.99 7.07 11.45
C ALA A 190 0.11 7.74 12.50
N VAL A 191 -0.46 8.90 12.17
CA VAL A 191 -1.30 9.68 13.08
C VAL A 191 -2.72 9.72 12.53
N ASN A 192 -3.70 9.54 13.42
CA ASN A 192 -5.10 9.62 13.03
C ASN A 192 -5.44 11.05 12.57
N PRO A 193 -5.91 11.27 11.33
CA PRO A 193 -6.30 12.59 10.84
C PRO A 193 -7.35 13.31 11.69
N GLN A 194 -8.18 12.59 12.43
CA GLN A 194 -9.18 13.19 13.32
C GLN A 194 -8.55 13.98 14.48
N SER A 195 -7.31 13.60 14.87
CA SER A 195 -6.55 14.29 15.92
C SER A 195 -5.67 15.43 15.39
N LEU A 196 -5.71 15.69 14.09
CA LEU A 196 -4.90 16.73 13.45
C LEU A 196 -5.73 17.95 13.07
N ILE A 197 -5.08 19.11 13.15
CA ILE A 197 -5.51 20.38 12.54
C ILE A 197 -4.30 20.90 11.75
N TRP A 198 -4.52 21.24 10.49
CA TRP A 198 -3.42 21.69 9.64
C TRP A 198 -3.86 22.79 8.66
N ASP A 199 -2.89 23.45 8.05
CA ASP A 199 -3.14 24.43 7.00
C ASP A 199 -3.61 23.76 5.71
N THR A 200 -4.89 23.91 5.38
CA THR A 200 -5.50 23.32 4.18
C THR A 200 -5.18 24.09 2.90
N ASN A 201 -4.64 25.30 2.99
CA ASN A 201 -4.41 26.17 1.83
C ASN A 201 -3.27 25.67 0.92
N ASN A 202 -2.34 24.86 1.44
CA ASN A 202 -1.16 24.39 0.72
C ASN A 202 -1.22 22.90 0.34
N GLY A 203 -2.40 22.30 0.30
CA GLY A 203 -2.58 20.91 -0.17
C GLY A 203 -1.83 19.89 0.68
N THR A 204 -0.85 19.18 0.08
CA THR A 204 -0.06 18.14 0.76
C THR A 204 1.12 18.68 1.59
N ALA A 205 1.45 19.97 1.45
CA ALA A 205 2.57 20.60 2.14
C ALA A 205 2.07 21.70 3.10
N PRO A 206 1.47 21.37 4.24
CA PRO A 206 0.95 22.36 5.18
C PRO A 206 2.09 23.20 5.74
N ARG A 207 1.83 24.49 6.04
CA ARG A 207 2.80 25.36 6.68
C ARG A 207 2.91 25.12 8.18
N TRP A 208 1.86 24.60 8.78
CA TRP A 208 1.79 24.24 10.20
C TRP A 208 0.85 23.06 10.41
N VAL A 209 1.13 22.29 11.46
CA VAL A 209 0.32 21.16 11.92
C VAL A 209 0.20 21.23 13.44
N ILE A 210 -0.99 21.03 13.96
CA ILE A 210 -1.29 20.83 15.38
C ILE A 210 -1.84 19.42 15.52
N SER A 211 -1.20 18.60 16.35
CA SER A 211 -1.68 17.28 16.73
C SER A 211 -2.24 17.34 18.14
N GLU A 212 -3.48 16.91 18.31
CA GLU A 212 -4.20 16.87 19.60
C GLU A 212 -4.34 15.42 20.07
N SER A 213 -3.98 15.17 21.33
CA SER A 213 -4.13 13.84 21.93
C SER A 213 -4.49 13.97 23.41
N GLU A 214 -5.19 12.97 23.92
CA GLU A 214 -5.48 12.83 25.34
C GLU A 214 -4.41 11.94 25.98
N VAL A 215 -3.62 12.49 26.90
CA VAL A 215 -2.51 11.78 27.56
C VAL A 215 -2.63 11.88 29.08
N ASP A 216 -2.01 10.92 29.79
CA ASP A 216 -1.96 10.98 31.25
C ASP A 216 -1.09 12.16 31.71
N ALA A 217 -1.62 12.94 32.66
CA ALA A 217 -0.91 14.07 33.25
C ALA A 217 0.45 13.65 33.87
N GLN A 218 0.57 12.43 34.42
CA GLN A 218 1.82 11.90 34.95
C GLN A 218 2.86 11.70 33.84
N TRP A 219 2.43 11.26 32.67
CA TRP A 219 3.30 11.15 31.50
C TRP A 219 3.83 12.51 31.08
N VAL A 220 2.96 13.54 31.05
CA VAL A 220 3.38 14.92 30.71
C VAL A 220 4.40 15.45 31.72
N GLN A 221 4.15 15.25 33.02
CA GLN A 221 5.08 15.67 34.08
C GLN A 221 6.45 14.98 33.99
N ALA A 222 6.45 13.69 33.65
CA ALA A 222 7.69 12.93 33.50
C ALA A 222 8.56 13.40 32.32
N HIS A 223 7.91 13.79 31.20
CA HIS A 223 8.62 14.22 29.99
C HIS A 223 8.89 15.73 29.95
N PHE A 224 8.06 16.52 30.64
CA PHE A 224 8.15 17.98 30.71
C PHE A 224 8.11 18.44 32.17
N PRO A 225 9.23 18.35 32.89
CA PRO A 225 9.27 18.71 34.32
C PRO A 225 8.92 20.18 34.62
N GLU A 226 9.05 21.06 33.61
CA GLU A 226 8.71 22.49 33.72
C GLU A 226 7.18 22.72 33.69
N TRP A 227 6.40 21.73 33.27
CA TRP A 227 4.94 21.82 33.25
C TRP A 227 4.37 21.65 34.67
N ASN A 228 4.17 22.76 35.31
CA ASN A 228 3.67 22.82 36.67
C ASN A 228 2.14 22.78 36.71
N ASN A 229 1.57 21.60 36.60
CA ASN A 229 0.14 21.37 36.76
C ASN A 229 -0.09 20.10 37.60
N HIS A 230 -0.71 20.28 38.75
CA HIS A 230 -1.00 19.17 39.69
C HIS A 230 -2.30 18.39 39.34
N LYS A 231 -2.77 18.49 38.10
CA LYS A 231 -3.91 17.70 37.64
C LYS A 231 -3.60 16.21 37.72
N ARG A 232 -4.61 15.44 38.10
CA ARG A 232 -4.59 13.96 38.01
C ARG A 232 -5.56 13.53 36.90
N GLY A 233 -5.23 12.46 36.19
CA GLY A 233 -6.00 11.93 35.09
C GLY A 233 -5.52 12.44 33.73
N TYR A 234 -6.40 12.42 32.75
CA TYR A 234 -6.06 12.79 31.38
C TYR A 234 -6.07 14.29 31.16
N VAL A 235 -5.18 14.76 30.30
CA VAL A 235 -5.03 16.16 29.87
C VAL A 235 -4.98 16.23 28.35
N GLN A 236 -5.50 17.32 27.79
CA GLN A 236 -5.38 17.62 26.37
C GLN A 236 -3.97 18.06 26.06
N PHE A 237 -3.22 17.19 25.39
CA PHE A 237 -1.85 17.45 24.95
C PHE A 237 -1.85 17.86 23.49
N CYS A 238 -1.14 18.94 23.17
CA CYS A 238 -1.00 19.47 21.83
C CYS A 238 0.47 19.55 21.44
N GLU A 239 0.77 19.02 20.30
CA GLU A 239 2.07 19.14 19.64
C GLU A 239 1.90 20.08 18.45
N ILE A 240 2.65 21.16 18.40
CA ILE A 240 2.54 22.22 17.42
C ILE A 240 3.82 22.33 16.62
N TRP A 241 3.70 22.23 15.30
CA TRP A 241 4.83 22.32 14.39
C TRP A 241 4.59 23.39 13.34
N THR A 242 5.63 24.19 13.07
CA THR A 242 5.76 25.03 11.88
C THR A 242 7.02 24.62 11.10
N HIS A 243 7.35 25.29 10.02
CA HIS A 243 8.57 24.98 9.26
C HIS A 243 9.87 25.13 10.08
N SER A 244 9.89 26.07 11.03
CA SER A 244 11.09 26.37 11.79
C SER A 244 10.99 26.08 13.27
N GLN A 245 9.78 25.94 13.83
CA GLN A 245 9.56 25.87 15.26
C GLN A 245 8.70 24.68 15.68
N VAL A 246 8.96 24.18 16.88
CA VAL A 246 8.14 23.16 17.56
C VAL A 246 7.85 23.63 18.98
N ALA A 247 6.61 23.37 19.43
CA ALA A 247 6.19 23.61 20.80
C ALA A 247 5.25 22.49 21.29
N TYR A 248 5.22 22.30 22.60
CA TYR A 248 4.31 21.38 23.25
C TYR A 248 3.48 22.11 24.31
N MET A 249 2.20 21.78 24.35
CA MET A 249 1.25 22.41 25.25
C MET A 249 0.33 21.35 25.87
N ALA A 250 -0.01 21.50 27.14
CA ALA A 250 -1.01 20.67 27.80
C ALA A 250 -1.96 21.55 28.63
N ASP A 251 -3.29 21.34 28.47
CA ASP A 251 -4.32 22.13 29.15
C ASP A 251 -4.07 23.65 29.05
N ASP A 252 -3.82 24.15 27.84
CA ASP A 252 -3.55 25.56 27.54
C ASP A 252 -2.35 26.20 28.25
N LYS A 253 -1.41 25.36 28.72
CA LYS A 253 -0.11 25.79 29.27
C LYS A 253 1.04 25.18 28.48
N TRP A 254 2.09 25.96 28.28
CA TRP A 254 3.30 25.44 27.66
C TRP A 254 3.93 24.33 28.51
N CYS A 255 4.15 23.18 27.89
CA CYS A 255 5.05 22.14 28.38
C CYS A 255 6.48 22.43 27.90
N MET A 256 6.61 22.90 26.67
CA MET A 256 7.83 23.41 26.07
C MET A 256 7.49 24.63 25.22
N MET A 257 8.13 25.77 25.53
CA MET A 257 7.97 26.98 24.73
C MET A 257 8.48 26.78 23.32
N PRO A 258 8.00 27.56 22.33
CA PRO A 258 8.45 27.45 20.95
C PRO A 258 9.96 27.46 20.82
N ARG A 259 10.52 26.43 20.21
CA ARG A 259 11.96 26.30 19.94
C ARG A 259 12.19 26.03 18.46
N LYS A 260 13.27 26.58 17.92
CA LYS A 260 13.70 26.26 16.56
C LYS A 260 14.13 24.79 16.49
N HIS A 261 13.68 24.09 15.45
CA HIS A 261 14.12 22.73 15.16
C HIS A 261 15.09 22.70 13.95
N GLY A 262 15.89 21.65 13.84
CA GLY A 262 16.90 21.50 12.79
C GLY A 262 16.41 20.94 11.47
N TYR A 263 15.13 20.58 11.34
CA TYR A 263 14.61 19.85 10.16
C TYR A 263 14.54 20.69 8.89
N LYS A 264 14.51 22.03 8.99
CA LYS A 264 14.34 22.99 7.88
C LYS A 264 13.06 22.79 7.04
N ARG A 265 12.19 21.90 7.41
CA ARG A 265 10.83 21.70 6.90
C ARG A 265 9.97 21.05 7.96
N LEU A 266 8.69 21.01 7.71
CA LEU A 266 7.74 20.31 8.57
C LEU A 266 7.99 18.78 8.48
N PRO A 267 8.22 18.06 9.61
CA PRO A 267 8.48 16.63 9.60
C PRO A 267 7.15 15.82 9.52
N TRP A 268 6.19 16.34 8.79
CA TRP A 268 4.87 15.75 8.57
C TRP A 268 4.68 15.47 7.09
N VAL A 269 4.12 14.31 6.79
CA VAL A 269 3.78 13.86 5.44
C VAL A 269 2.29 13.59 5.37
N MET A 270 1.61 14.20 4.39
CA MET A 270 0.20 14.03 4.15
C MET A 270 -0.05 13.18 2.91
N TYR A 271 -0.80 12.09 3.07
CA TYR A 271 -1.20 11.18 2.01
C TYR A 271 -2.61 11.51 1.58
N TRP A 272 -2.74 12.30 0.52
CA TRP A 272 -4.03 12.80 0.05
C TRP A 272 -4.41 12.26 -1.33
N PRO A 273 -5.42 11.36 -1.43
CA PRO A 273 -5.90 10.79 -2.70
C PRO A 273 -6.60 11.77 -3.63
N MET A 274 -6.94 12.98 -3.18
CA MET A 274 -7.61 14.01 -4.00
C MET A 274 -8.95 13.55 -4.59
N MET A 275 -9.72 12.72 -3.86
CA MET A 275 -11.03 12.24 -4.31
C MET A 275 -12.16 13.24 -4.03
N GLY A 276 -11.91 14.25 -3.21
CA GLY A 276 -12.84 15.34 -2.94
C GLY A 276 -12.77 16.45 -3.98
N LEU A 277 -13.59 17.48 -3.77
CA LEU A 277 -13.65 18.65 -4.63
C LEU A 277 -13.03 19.86 -3.92
N GLN A 278 -12.12 20.54 -4.59
CA GLN A 278 -11.58 21.81 -4.12
C GLN A 278 -12.63 22.91 -4.35
N THR A 279 -13.36 23.26 -3.29
CA THR A 279 -14.32 24.35 -3.29
C THR A 279 -13.66 25.70 -3.02
N THR A 280 -14.38 26.79 -3.20
CA THR A 280 -13.84 28.14 -2.94
C THR A 280 -13.51 28.34 -1.46
N GLU A 281 -14.23 27.67 -0.57
CA GLU A 281 -14.05 27.79 0.88
C GLU A 281 -12.98 26.84 1.43
N LEU A 282 -12.45 25.91 0.60
CA LEU A 282 -11.45 24.90 1.01
C LEU A 282 -11.84 24.11 2.26
N ALA A 283 -13.15 23.84 2.41
CA ALA A 283 -13.65 23.10 3.57
C ALA A 283 -13.05 21.70 3.64
N PRO A 284 -12.51 21.26 4.78
CA PRO A 284 -11.83 19.97 4.90
C PRO A 284 -12.71 18.77 4.53
N ASP A 285 -14.01 18.83 4.83
CA ASP A 285 -14.97 17.78 4.50
C ASP A 285 -15.27 17.67 3.01
N ASP A 286 -15.10 18.74 2.23
CA ASP A 286 -15.21 18.70 0.77
C ASP A 286 -13.91 18.22 0.11
N LEU A 287 -12.77 18.62 0.66
CA LEU A 287 -11.45 18.24 0.15
C LEU A 287 -11.13 16.77 0.38
N TYR A 288 -11.41 16.28 1.59
CA TYR A 288 -11.01 14.94 2.01
C TYR A 288 -12.20 13.98 1.99
N LYS A 289 -12.34 13.26 0.89
CA LYS A 289 -13.38 12.23 0.71
C LYS A 289 -12.74 10.84 0.63
N GLY A 290 -13.25 9.93 1.46
CA GLY A 290 -12.88 8.52 1.37
C GLY A 290 -13.66 7.79 0.26
N ILE A 291 -13.21 6.59 -0.08
CA ILE A 291 -13.82 5.76 -1.14
C ILE A 291 -15.26 5.34 -0.82
N LEU A 292 -15.68 5.36 0.44
CA LEU A 292 -17.03 4.98 0.88
C LEU A 292 -18.02 6.14 0.88
N ASN A 293 -17.55 7.40 0.80
CA ASN A 293 -18.40 8.58 1.02
C ASN A 293 -19.65 8.64 0.13
N GLY A 294 -19.56 8.20 -1.11
CA GLY A 294 -20.70 8.13 -2.04
C GLY A 294 -21.62 6.93 -1.84
N SER A 295 -21.33 6.03 -0.89
CA SER A 295 -22.00 4.72 -0.77
C SER A 295 -22.64 4.46 0.59
N PHE A 296 -22.53 5.36 1.57
CA PHE A 296 -23.04 5.12 2.92
C PHE A 296 -24.54 4.81 2.94
N ASP A 297 -25.36 5.56 2.22
CA ASP A 297 -26.81 5.33 2.16
C ASP A 297 -27.14 3.99 1.49
N MET A 298 -26.39 3.60 0.47
CA MET A 298 -26.56 2.32 -0.21
C MET A 298 -26.15 1.13 0.67
N LEU A 299 -25.06 1.26 1.43
CA LEU A 299 -24.60 0.26 2.40
C LEU A 299 -25.62 0.09 3.54
N LYS A 300 -26.24 1.18 3.99
CA LYS A 300 -27.33 1.18 4.96
C LYS A 300 -28.55 0.48 4.41
N ALA A 301 -29.00 0.84 3.19
CA ALA A 301 -30.12 0.24 2.52
C ALA A 301 -29.91 -1.28 2.25
N GLN A 302 -28.69 -1.69 1.88
CA GLN A 302 -28.31 -3.08 1.69
C GLN A 302 -28.49 -3.90 2.98
N SER A 303 -28.06 -3.35 4.13
CA SER A 303 -28.21 -3.97 5.45
C SER A 303 -29.66 -4.05 5.90
N GLN A 304 -30.45 -3.00 5.65
CA GLN A 304 -31.91 -2.98 5.90
C GLN A 304 -32.61 -4.06 5.07
N LEU A 305 -32.31 -4.14 3.77
CA LEU A 305 -32.90 -5.12 2.88
C LEU A 305 -32.59 -6.56 3.32
N ALA A 306 -31.34 -6.82 3.73
CA ALA A 306 -30.92 -8.11 4.28
C ALA A 306 -31.68 -8.47 5.56
N SER A 307 -31.88 -7.50 6.46
CA SER A 307 -32.65 -7.67 7.70
C SER A 307 -34.12 -8.01 7.42
N HIS A 308 -34.76 -7.24 6.55
CA HIS A 308 -36.15 -7.51 6.14
C HIS A 308 -36.31 -8.87 5.45
N TYR A 309 -35.35 -9.25 4.60
CA TYR A 309 -35.39 -10.57 3.95
C TYR A 309 -35.34 -11.71 4.98
N ILE A 310 -34.46 -11.64 5.97
CA ILE A 310 -34.37 -12.65 7.03
C ILE A 310 -35.64 -12.71 7.86
N ASP A 311 -36.25 -11.56 8.20
CA ASP A 311 -37.49 -11.50 8.95
C ASP A 311 -38.66 -12.15 8.16
N ILE A 312 -38.74 -11.92 6.83
CA ILE A 312 -39.74 -12.55 5.98
C ILE A 312 -39.50 -14.06 5.91
N VAL A 313 -38.25 -14.52 5.75
CA VAL A 313 -37.88 -15.93 5.76
C VAL A 313 -38.23 -16.57 7.10
N ALA A 314 -37.95 -15.93 8.22
CA ALA A 314 -38.29 -16.40 9.55
C ALA A 314 -39.82 -16.54 9.72
N LYS A 315 -40.60 -15.53 9.33
CA LYS A 315 -42.07 -15.59 9.34
C LYS A 315 -42.62 -16.65 8.41
N SER A 316 -41.98 -16.90 7.29
CA SER A 316 -42.36 -17.97 6.35
C SER A 316 -42.08 -19.36 6.91
N ALA A 317 -40.95 -19.52 7.66
CA ALA A 317 -40.56 -20.78 8.30
C ALA A 317 -41.41 -21.08 9.54
N TRP A 318 -41.79 -20.06 10.30
CA TRP A 318 -42.66 -20.15 11.48
C TRP A 318 -43.90 -19.24 11.30
N PRO A 319 -44.88 -19.71 10.55
CA PRO A 319 -46.08 -18.91 10.30
C PRO A 319 -46.90 -18.72 11.56
N THR A 320 -47.50 -17.55 11.71
CA THR A 320 -48.43 -17.28 12.81
C THR A 320 -49.67 -18.18 12.67
N LEU A 321 -50.02 -18.84 13.76
CA LEU A 321 -51.19 -19.70 13.81
C LEU A 321 -52.38 -18.91 14.37
N GLU A 322 -53.49 -18.94 13.67
CA GLU A 322 -54.76 -18.34 14.11
C GLU A 322 -55.67 -19.43 14.67
N PHE A 323 -55.99 -19.32 15.93
CA PHE A 323 -56.92 -20.22 16.61
C PHE A 323 -58.32 -19.62 16.62
N THR A 324 -59.28 -20.22 15.97
CA THR A 324 -60.66 -19.76 15.89
C THR A 324 -61.57 -20.79 16.51
N GLY A 325 -62.40 -20.36 17.48
CA GLY A 325 -63.33 -21.22 18.20
C GLY A 325 -63.87 -20.59 19.47
N PRO A 326 -64.59 -21.34 20.34
CA PRO A 326 -65.06 -20.84 21.64
C PRO A 326 -63.91 -20.46 22.55
N ILE A 327 -63.96 -19.28 23.17
CA ILE A 327 -62.82 -18.62 23.86
C ILE A 327 -62.10 -19.56 24.85
N GLY A 328 -62.78 -20.23 25.76
CA GLY A 328 -62.14 -21.07 26.79
C GLY A 328 -61.47 -22.33 26.22
N ILE A 329 -62.01 -22.90 25.12
CA ILE A 329 -61.41 -24.09 24.49
C ILE A 329 -60.23 -23.67 23.60
N THR A 330 -60.32 -22.50 22.99
CA THR A 330 -59.23 -21.95 22.15
C THR A 330 -57.99 -21.64 22.95
N GLU A 331 -58.17 -21.03 24.14
CA GLU A 331 -57.05 -20.70 25.06
C GLU A 331 -56.38 -21.97 25.57
N GLU A 332 -57.16 -23.04 25.90
CA GLU A 332 -56.62 -24.32 26.33
C GLU A 332 -55.80 -25.02 25.23
N VAL A 333 -56.27 -24.95 23.97
CA VAL A 333 -55.54 -25.52 22.83
C VAL A 333 -54.29 -24.71 22.56
N GLN A 334 -54.36 -23.39 22.59
CA GLN A 334 -53.19 -22.54 22.37
C GLN A 334 -52.10 -22.77 23.43
N SER A 335 -52.48 -22.95 24.70
CA SER A 335 -51.51 -23.18 25.80
C SER A 335 -50.78 -24.52 25.70
N ARG A 336 -51.38 -25.51 24.99
CA ARG A 336 -50.80 -26.84 24.82
C ARG A 336 -50.21 -27.06 23.45
N TRP A 337 -50.27 -26.04 22.57
CA TRP A 337 -49.80 -26.15 21.20
C TRP A 337 -48.26 -26.14 21.16
N ASP A 338 -47.69 -27.15 20.52
CA ASP A 338 -46.25 -27.24 20.32
C ASP A 338 -45.90 -26.80 18.89
N ASP A 339 -45.19 -25.69 18.79
CA ASP A 339 -44.77 -25.08 17.53
C ASP A 339 -43.47 -25.67 16.97
N THR A 340 -42.93 -26.74 17.60
CA THR A 340 -41.70 -27.36 17.11
C THR A 340 -41.94 -28.08 15.79
N PRO A 341 -41.02 -28.01 14.81
CA PRO A 341 -41.14 -28.69 13.53
C PRO A 341 -41.36 -30.20 13.69
N GLY A 342 -42.47 -30.70 13.18
CA GLY A 342 -42.83 -32.10 13.28
C GLY A 342 -43.61 -32.50 14.54
N ALA A 343 -43.96 -31.57 15.43
CA ALA A 343 -44.80 -31.83 16.58
C ALA A 343 -46.22 -32.29 16.14
N LYS A 344 -46.76 -33.24 16.89
CA LYS A 344 -48.11 -33.78 16.67
C LYS A 344 -49.10 -33.10 17.61
N ASN A 345 -49.73 -32.03 17.11
CA ASN A 345 -50.77 -31.35 17.87
C ASN A 345 -52.14 -31.95 17.66
N ILE A 346 -52.89 -32.17 18.75
CA ILE A 346 -54.26 -32.65 18.71
C ILE A 346 -55.20 -31.49 19.04
N LYS A 347 -56.13 -31.21 18.12
CA LYS A 347 -57.15 -30.17 18.29
C LYS A 347 -58.57 -30.77 18.44
N PRO A 348 -59.43 -30.18 19.32
CA PRO A 348 -60.84 -30.51 19.34
C PRO A 348 -61.54 -30.08 18.05
N PRO A 349 -62.64 -30.76 17.64
CA PRO A 349 -63.35 -30.41 16.40
C PRO A 349 -63.89 -29.00 16.31
N GLN A 350 -64.10 -28.36 17.48
CA GLN A 350 -64.65 -26.99 17.65
C GLN A 350 -63.61 -25.89 17.46
N VAL A 351 -62.33 -26.22 17.43
CA VAL A 351 -61.26 -25.24 17.25
C VAL A 351 -60.67 -25.40 15.85
N ASN A 352 -60.70 -24.33 15.09
CA ASN A 352 -60.01 -24.27 13.80
C ASN A 352 -58.66 -23.60 14.02
N VAL A 353 -57.58 -24.24 13.51
CA VAL A 353 -56.26 -23.67 13.47
C VAL A 353 -55.92 -23.42 12.00
N ASN A 354 -55.86 -22.15 11.67
CA ASN A 354 -55.48 -21.70 10.33
C ASN A 354 -54.06 -21.16 10.38
N VAL A 355 -53.28 -21.43 9.37
CA VAL A 355 -52.01 -20.75 9.17
C VAL A 355 -52.34 -19.36 8.62
N SER A 356 -51.94 -18.31 9.32
CA SER A 356 -52.04 -16.97 8.79
C SER A 356 -51.29 -16.87 7.47
N ASP A 357 -51.79 -16.06 6.55
CA ASP A 357 -51.19 -15.93 5.23
C ASP A 357 -49.72 -15.51 5.35
N THR A 358 -48.82 -16.44 5.05
CA THR A 358 -47.38 -16.23 5.21
C THR A 358 -46.86 -15.38 4.07
N PRO A 359 -46.26 -14.23 4.36
CA PRO A 359 -45.67 -13.42 3.30
C PRO A 359 -44.55 -14.20 2.63
N ARG A 360 -44.72 -14.44 1.33
CA ARG A 360 -43.62 -14.99 0.51
C ARG A 360 -42.63 -13.86 0.22
N PRO A 361 -41.33 -14.14 0.22
CA PRO A 361 -40.36 -13.14 -0.21
C PRO A 361 -40.70 -12.63 -1.61
N PRO A 362 -41.00 -11.36 -1.81
CA PRO A 362 -41.22 -10.81 -3.15
C PRO A 362 -39.99 -11.03 -4.03
N SER A 363 -40.17 -11.36 -5.30
CA SER A 363 -39.09 -11.52 -6.28
C SER A 363 -38.29 -10.21 -6.44
N GLU A 364 -38.94 -9.07 -6.19
CA GLU A 364 -38.40 -7.72 -6.25
C GLU A 364 -37.28 -7.48 -5.23
N ILE A 365 -37.25 -8.22 -4.12
CA ILE A 365 -36.12 -8.16 -3.16
C ILE A 365 -34.81 -8.59 -3.81
N GLY A 366 -34.84 -9.62 -4.65
CA GLY A 366 -33.67 -10.05 -5.41
C GLY A 366 -33.16 -8.97 -6.36
N VAL A 367 -34.08 -8.35 -7.11
CA VAL A 367 -33.77 -7.25 -8.03
C VAL A 367 -33.24 -6.02 -7.29
N ALA A 368 -33.85 -5.66 -6.15
CA ALA A 368 -33.39 -4.54 -5.32
C ALA A 368 -31.99 -4.81 -4.75
N LYS A 369 -31.70 -6.06 -4.35
CA LYS A 369 -30.37 -6.45 -3.87
C LYS A 369 -29.33 -6.33 -4.99
N GLU A 370 -29.60 -6.87 -6.18
CA GLU A 370 -28.69 -6.77 -7.33
C GLU A 370 -28.42 -5.31 -7.69
N PHE A 371 -29.45 -4.46 -7.72
CA PHE A 371 -29.30 -3.04 -7.97
C PHE A 371 -28.39 -2.35 -6.93
N LEU A 372 -28.57 -2.64 -5.63
CA LEU A 372 -27.73 -2.07 -4.57
C LEU A 372 -26.29 -2.59 -4.67
N ASP A 373 -26.12 -3.88 -4.93
CA ASP A 373 -24.79 -4.48 -5.08
C ASP A 373 -24.04 -3.85 -6.28
N GLU A 374 -24.70 -3.71 -7.44
CA GLU A 374 -24.13 -3.04 -8.62
C GLU A 374 -23.81 -1.56 -8.36
N ALA A 375 -24.70 -0.83 -7.68
CA ALA A 375 -24.49 0.58 -7.36
C ALA A 375 -23.32 0.77 -6.37
N ILE A 376 -23.20 -0.09 -5.36
CA ILE A 376 -22.07 -0.07 -4.41
C ILE A 376 -20.77 -0.40 -5.16
N GLU A 377 -20.78 -1.40 -6.04
CA GLU A 377 -19.61 -1.76 -6.82
C GLU A 377 -19.16 -0.67 -7.80
N ALA A 378 -20.11 0.01 -8.42
CA ALA A 378 -19.82 1.14 -9.31
C ALA A 378 -19.15 2.30 -8.58
N ASN A 379 -19.54 2.54 -7.33
CA ASN A 379 -19.01 3.65 -6.52
C ASN A 379 -17.77 3.30 -5.69
N THR A 380 -17.49 1.99 -5.49
CA THR A 380 -16.41 1.54 -4.61
C THR A 380 -15.46 0.59 -5.33
N VAL A 381 -15.64 -0.70 -5.12
CA VAL A 381 -14.75 -1.76 -5.59
C VAL A 381 -15.56 -2.87 -6.23
N PRO A 382 -15.36 -3.14 -7.51
CA PRO A 382 -16.02 -4.25 -8.19
C PRO A 382 -15.77 -5.60 -7.49
N ALA A 383 -16.77 -6.50 -7.54
CA ALA A 383 -16.72 -7.82 -6.93
C ALA A 383 -15.51 -8.65 -7.38
N VAL A 384 -15.07 -8.46 -8.62
CA VAL A 384 -13.88 -9.13 -9.18
C VAL A 384 -12.60 -8.79 -8.40
N ALA A 385 -12.43 -7.54 -7.98
CA ALA A 385 -11.27 -7.13 -7.17
C ALA A 385 -11.31 -7.74 -5.76
N ARG A 386 -12.50 -8.10 -5.28
CA ARG A 386 -12.71 -8.83 -4.02
C ARG A 386 -12.54 -10.35 -4.16
N GLY A 387 -12.08 -10.83 -5.32
CA GLY A 387 -11.90 -12.27 -5.61
C GLY A 387 -13.20 -13.00 -5.97
N GLN A 388 -14.31 -12.31 -6.15
CA GLN A 388 -15.57 -12.92 -6.58
C GLN A 388 -15.57 -13.09 -8.11
N ARG A 389 -15.95 -14.28 -8.56
CA ARG A 389 -16.04 -14.55 -9.99
C ARG A 389 -17.32 -13.92 -10.55
N PRO A 390 -17.25 -13.04 -11.55
CA PRO A 390 -18.45 -12.47 -12.15
C PRO A 390 -19.27 -13.56 -12.86
N SER A 391 -20.58 -13.47 -12.74
CA SER A 391 -21.49 -14.34 -13.47
C SER A 391 -21.26 -14.13 -14.97
N GLY A 392 -20.94 -15.19 -15.70
CA GLY A 392 -20.70 -15.14 -17.16
C GLY A 392 -19.25 -14.91 -17.57
N ALA A 393 -18.27 -14.88 -16.66
CA ALA A 393 -16.85 -14.84 -17.04
C ALA A 393 -16.46 -16.12 -17.79
N ALA A 394 -16.28 -16.01 -19.11
CA ALA A 394 -16.05 -17.14 -20.00
C ALA A 394 -14.63 -17.72 -19.91
N SER A 395 -13.64 -16.92 -19.42
CA SER A 395 -12.23 -17.34 -19.34
C SER A 395 -11.47 -16.65 -18.22
N GLY A 396 -10.37 -17.26 -17.75
CA GLY A 396 -9.44 -16.65 -16.79
C GLY A 396 -8.86 -15.34 -17.31
N TYR A 397 -8.63 -15.20 -18.60
CA TYR A 397 -8.19 -13.96 -19.23
C TYR A 397 -9.19 -12.82 -19.03
N HIS A 398 -10.48 -13.08 -19.25
CA HIS A 398 -11.54 -12.08 -19.04
C HIS A 398 -11.61 -11.64 -17.57
N THR A 399 -11.48 -12.58 -16.64
CA THR A 399 -11.42 -12.28 -15.20
C THR A 399 -10.19 -11.42 -14.86
N ALA A 400 -9.03 -11.72 -15.44
CA ALA A 400 -7.81 -10.93 -15.23
C ALA A 400 -7.92 -9.50 -15.79
N VAL A 401 -8.55 -9.32 -16.96
CA VAL A 401 -8.81 -7.99 -17.54
C VAL A 401 -9.76 -7.18 -16.65
N LEU A 402 -10.84 -7.80 -16.17
CA LEU A 402 -11.78 -7.15 -15.26
C LEU A 402 -11.12 -6.79 -13.93
N ALA A 403 -10.28 -7.66 -13.37
CA ALA A 403 -9.50 -7.35 -12.17
C ALA A 403 -8.53 -6.18 -12.40
N GLY A 404 -7.90 -6.11 -13.57
CA GLY A 404 -7.06 -4.98 -13.97
C GLY A 404 -7.82 -3.65 -14.06
N ILE A 405 -9.04 -3.68 -14.64
CA ILE A 405 -9.92 -2.49 -14.69
C ILE A 405 -10.36 -2.11 -13.28
N ALA A 406 -10.74 -3.08 -12.45
CA ALA A 406 -11.13 -2.85 -11.06
C ALA A 406 -10.02 -2.20 -10.22
N SER A 407 -8.75 -2.52 -10.51
CA SER A 407 -7.60 -1.90 -9.82
C SER A 407 -7.44 -0.41 -10.12
N LEU A 408 -8.03 0.11 -11.21
CA LEU A 408 -8.01 1.54 -11.52
C LEU A 408 -8.79 2.38 -10.49
N ASN A 409 -9.80 1.81 -9.84
CA ASN A 409 -10.56 2.48 -8.79
C ASN A 409 -9.69 2.76 -7.54
N PHE A 410 -8.58 2.03 -7.37
CA PHE A 410 -7.61 2.26 -6.31
C PHE A 410 -6.49 3.23 -6.70
N GLY A 411 -6.49 3.67 -7.96
CA GLY A 411 -5.42 4.50 -8.55
C GLY A 411 -5.14 5.76 -7.74
N ALA A 412 -6.18 6.47 -7.31
CA ALA A 412 -6.05 7.69 -6.52
C ALA A 412 -5.35 7.45 -5.17
N VAL A 413 -5.74 6.41 -4.43
CA VAL A 413 -5.10 6.06 -3.15
C VAL A 413 -3.68 5.59 -3.36
N LYS A 414 -3.43 4.78 -4.39
CA LYS A 414 -2.09 4.33 -4.75
C LYS A 414 -1.17 5.51 -5.08
N GLU A 415 -1.64 6.45 -5.91
CA GLU A 415 -0.90 7.65 -6.29
C GLU A 415 -0.60 8.53 -5.08
N ALA A 416 -1.55 8.68 -4.15
CA ALA A 416 -1.34 9.39 -2.89
C ALA A 416 -0.27 8.72 -2.02
N MET A 417 -0.28 7.39 -1.95
CA MET A 417 0.75 6.63 -1.24
C MET A 417 2.12 6.79 -1.89
N GLU A 418 2.21 6.76 -3.22
CA GLU A 418 3.45 6.98 -3.96
C GLU A 418 4.03 8.37 -3.70
N ARG A 419 3.19 9.42 -3.78
CA ARG A 419 3.60 10.81 -3.49
C ARG A 419 4.02 10.99 -2.04
N GLY A 420 3.23 10.49 -1.08
CA GLY A 420 3.58 10.58 0.33
C GLY A 420 4.88 9.85 0.66
N LEU A 421 5.14 8.70 0.05
CA LEU A 421 6.41 7.99 0.21
C LEU A 421 7.60 8.75 -0.41
N GLN A 422 7.38 9.51 -1.50
CA GLN A 422 8.37 10.44 -2.05
C GLN A 422 8.70 11.54 -1.03
N ASP A 423 7.66 12.22 -0.51
CA ASP A 423 7.80 13.26 0.50
C ASP A 423 8.50 12.72 1.77
N LYS A 424 8.16 11.51 2.20
CA LYS A 424 8.84 10.80 3.31
C LYS A 424 10.32 10.59 3.02
N GLY A 425 10.66 10.14 1.82
CA GLY A 425 12.04 9.98 1.37
C GLY A 425 12.82 11.30 1.45
N GLU A 426 12.20 12.41 1.01
CA GLU A 426 12.80 13.75 1.13
C GLU A 426 13.02 14.16 2.58
N VAL A 427 12.03 13.93 3.47
CA VAL A 427 12.18 14.21 4.92
C VAL A 427 13.30 13.40 5.52
N ILE A 428 13.41 12.10 5.20
CA ILE A 428 14.49 11.23 5.69
C ILE A 428 15.86 11.78 5.28
N LEU A 429 16.04 12.14 4.00
CA LEU A 429 17.30 12.70 3.51
C LEU A 429 17.64 14.04 4.19
N GLN A 430 16.64 14.90 4.41
CA GLN A 430 16.83 16.17 5.13
C GLN A 430 17.18 15.97 6.60
N ILE A 431 16.60 14.94 7.26
CA ILE A 431 16.98 14.58 8.63
C ILE A 431 18.44 14.15 8.68
N VAL A 432 18.89 13.31 7.75
CA VAL A 432 20.29 12.88 7.68
C VAL A 432 21.23 14.07 7.47
N GLU A 433 20.88 14.99 6.56
CA GLU A 433 21.74 16.11 6.22
C GLU A 433 21.76 17.22 7.28
N ASN A 434 20.59 17.57 7.85
CA ASN A 434 20.46 18.77 8.68
C ASN A 434 20.43 18.46 10.18
N VAL A 435 19.94 17.28 10.60
CA VAL A 435 19.76 16.92 12.01
C VAL A 435 20.86 15.98 12.48
N ILE A 436 21.04 14.85 11.80
CA ILE A 436 22.03 13.83 12.18
C ILE A 436 23.44 14.30 11.87
N GLN A 437 23.65 14.94 10.73
CA GLN A 437 24.92 15.51 10.25
C GLN A 437 26.11 14.52 10.28
N ASP A 438 25.84 13.22 10.29
CA ASP A 438 26.81 12.14 10.30
C ASP A 438 26.38 11.03 9.33
N ARG A 439 27.23 10.03 9.16
CA ARG A 439 26.94 8.88 8.33
C ARG A 439 25.84 8.02 8.95
N VAL A 440 24.91 7.58 8.13
CA VAL A 440 23.84 6.66 8.52
C VAL A 440 23.91 5.43 7.64
N THR A 441 23.86 4.26 8.25
CA THR A 441 23.87 2.97 7.56
C THR A 441 22.49 2.35 7.63
N VAL A 442 22.03 1.78 6.53
CA VAL A 442 20.78 1.05 6.42
C VAL A 442 21.03 -0.37 5.96
N PHE A 443 20.21 -1.27 6.44
CA PHE A 443 20.20 -2.67 6.04
C PHE A 443 18.83 -3.02 5.50
N GLY A 444 18.80 -3.83 4.46
CA GLY A 444 17.53 -4.25 3.88
C GLY A 444 17.66 -5.57 3.14
N LYS A 445 16.52 -6.10 2.75
CA LYS A 445 16.43 -7.24 1.85
C LYS A 445 15.60 -6.83 0.65
N THR A 446 16.17 -6.98 -0.53
CA THR A 446 15.48 -6.78 -1.80
C THR A 446 15.23 -8.14 -2.45
N GLU A 447 14.49 -8.17 -3.55
CA GLU A 447 14.35 -9.38 -4.37
C GLU A 447 15.71 -9.89 -4.88
N ALA A 448 16.66 -8.98 -5.11
CA ALA A 448 17.99 -9.29 -5.60
C ALA A 448 18.96 -9.77 -4.50
N GLY A 449 18.63 -9.62 -3.21
CA GLY A 449 19.45 -10.08 -2.08
C GLY A 449 19.48 -9.11 -0.90
N THR A 450 20.54 -9.20 -0.09
CA THR A 450 20.76 -8.29 1.04
C THR A 450 21.31 -6.96 0.55
N LEU A 451 20.77 -5.88 1.09
CA LEU A 451 21.17 -4.51 0.83
C LEU A 451 21.88 -3.95 2.06
N ASP A 452 23.04 -3.35 1.84
CA ASP A 452 23.76 -2.53 2.82
C ASP A 452 24.18 -1.23 2.13
N ALA A 453 23.77 -0.10 2.69
CA ALA A 453 24.09 1.21 2.14
C ALA A 453 24.37 2.23 3.26
N THR A 454 25.44 2.97 3.13
CA THR A 454 25.84 4.05 4.05
C THR A 454 25.86 5.37 3.28
N ILE A 455 25.14 6.38 3.80
CA ILE A 455 25.09 7.72 3.24
C ILE A 455 25.69 8.74 4.21
N LYS A 456 26.28 9.80 3.66
CA LYS A 456 26.79 10.95 4.41
C LYS A 456 26.07 12.23 3.97
N PRO A 457 26.02 13.28 4.80
CA PRO A 457 25.47 14.58 4.43
C PRO A 457 26.04 15.13 3.11
N SER A 458 27.35 14.97 2.88
CA SER A 458 28.01 15.38 1.64
C SER A 458 27.50 14.66 0.39
N ASP A 459 26.95 13.46 0.55
CA ASP A 459 26.40 12.68 -0.55
C ASP A 459 25.00 13.16 -0.92
N ILE A 460 24.28 13.79 -0.01
CA ILE A 460 22.95 14.38 -0.21
C ILE A 460 23.09 15.79 -0.81
N ASN A 461 23.84 16.70 -0.17
CA ASN A 461 24.14 18.07 -0.61
C ASN A 461 22.96 18.78 -1.28
N GLY A 462 21.80 18.83 -0.60
CA GLY A 462 20.59 19.49 -1.08
C GLY A 462 19.80 18.73 -2.18
N HIS A 463 20.22 17.54 -2.58
CA HIS A 463 19.49 16.74 -3.57
C HIS A 463 18.57 15.74 -2.89
N TYR A 464 17.30 16.10 -2.76
CA TYR A 464 16.28 15.27 -2.08
C TYR A 464 15.34 14.55 -3.01
N VAL A 465 15.38 14.88 -4.31
CA VAL A 465 14.43 14.36 -5.31
C VAL A 465 14.52 12.85 -5.40
N ASN A 466 13.40 12.20 -5.17
CA ASN A 466 13.23 10.77 -5.36
C ASN A 466 11.88 10.49 -6.01
N ILE A 467 11.75 9.36 -6.67
CA ILE A 467 10.53 8.89 -7.33
C ILE A 467 10.23 7.52 -6.76
N VAL A 468 9.07 7.38 -6.13
CA VAL A 468 8.62 6.11 -5.56
C VAL A 468 7.45 5.56 -6.37
N ARG A 469 7.49 4.28 -6.69
CA ARG A 469 6.40 3.57 -7.33
C ARG A 469 6.06 2.31 -6.55
N ILE A 470 4.78 2.09 -6.36
CA ILE A 470 4.25 0.90 -5.71
C ILE A 470 3.91 -0.12 -6.80
N ASN A 471 4.68 -1.19 -6.85
CA ASN A 471 4.40 -2.30 -7.75
C ASN A 471 3.38 -3.25 -7.10
N SER A 472 2.11 -2.96 -7.31
CA SER A 472 0.98 -3.81 -6.90
C SER A 472 0.51 -4.70 -8.05
N VAL A 473 1.43 -5.47 -8.63
CA VAL A 473 1.10 -6.33 -9.75
C VAL A 473 0.83 -7.73 -9.21
N SER A 474 -0.24 -8.38 -9.67
CA SER A 474 -0.45 -9.79 -9.34
C SER A 474 0.73 -10.63 -9.84
N PRO A 475 1.09 -11.74 -9.18
CA PRO A 475 2.17 -12.61 -9.64
C PRO A 475 2.04 -13.01 -11.12
N GLU A 476 0.82 -13.24 -11.59
CA GLU A 476 0.51 -13.58 -12.98
C GLU A 476 0.80 -12.43 -13.96
N GLU A 477 0.45 -11.21 -13.57
CA GLU A 477 0.74 -10.01 -14.35
C GLU A 477 2.25 -9.70 -14.38
N GLN A 478 2.94 -9.92 -13.26
CA GLN A 478 4.39 -9.78 -13.17
C GLN A 478 5.09 -10.81 -14.08
N GLU A 479 4.67 -12.07 -14.04
CA GLU A 479 5.18 -13.10 -14.93
C GLU A 479 4.93 -12.76 -16.40
N ARG A 480 3.74 -12.27 -16.73
CA ARG A 480 3.40 -11.83 -18.09
C ARG A 480 4.27 -10.66 -18.57
N ARG A 481 4.50 -9.68 -17.71
CA ARG A 481 5.39 -8.53 -18.00
C ARG A 481 6.83 -9.01 -18.21
N LEU A 482 7.34 -9.84 -17.31
CA LEU A 482 8.68 -10.42 -17.43
C LEU A 482 8.83 -11.18 -18.75
N ASN A 483 7.86 -12.01 -19.10
CA ASN A 483 7.87 -12.77 -20.36
C ASN A 483 7.84 -11.86 -21.58
N LEU A 484 6.99 -10.82 -21.58
CA LEU A 484 6.91 -9.86 -22.67
C LEU A 484 8.25 -9.13 -22.87
N TRP A 485 8.80 -8.55 -21.81
CA TRP A 485 10.02 -7.76 -21.90
C TRP A 485 11.27 -8.62 -22.13
N SER A 486 11.31 -9.85 -21.61
CA SER A 486 12.33 -10.84 -21.93
C SER A 486 12.33 -11.20 -23.43
N ASN A 487 11.15 -11.36 -24.03
CA ASN A 487 11.02 -11.64 -25.46
C ASN A 487 11.47 -10.44 -26.31
N LEU A 488 11.11 -9.22 -25.92
CA LEU A 488 11.55 -7.99 -26.60
C LEU A 488 13.08 -7.80 -26.53
N TRP A 489 13.69 -8.11 -25.38
CA TRP A 489 15.15 -8.11 -25.23
C TRP A 489 15.80 -9.17 -26.11
N ARG A 490 15.31 -10.41 -26.06
CA ARG A 490 15.84 -11.49 -26.93
C ARG A 490 15.71 -11.19 -28.42
N ALA A 491 14.68 -10.46 -28.81
CA ALA A 491 14.47 -10.00 -30.19
C ALA A 491 15.34 -8.78 -30.56
N GLY A 492 16.11 -8.22 -29.60
CA GLY A 492 16.99 -7.08 -29.83
C GLY A 492 16.30 -5.72 -29.94
N TYR A 493 15.01 -5.63 -29.58
CA TYR A 493 14.25 -4.35 -29.63
C TYR A 493 14.54 -3.45 -28.43
N VAL A 494 14.96 -4.00 -27.31
CA VAL A 494 15.27 -3.26 -26.07
C VAL A 494 16.56 -3.79 -25.45
N ASP A 495 17.25 -2.93 -24.70
CA ASP A 495 18.40 -3.32 -23.90
C ASP A 495 17.97 -4.06 -22.62
N LEU A 496 18.92 -4.81 -22.01
CA LEU A 496 18.67 -5.62 -20.83
C LEU A 496 18.18 -4.78 -19.64
N ASP A 497 18.74 -3.59 -19.43
CA ASP A 497 18.37 -2.71 -18.33
C ASP A 497 16.91 -2.25 -18.45
N THR A 498 16.50 -1.82 -19.65
CA THR A 498 15.10 -1.46 -19.95
C THR A 498 14.16 -2.65 -19.79
N ALA A 499 14.57 -3.84 -20.24
CA ALA A 499 13.77 -5.06 -20.11
C ALA A 499 13.53 -5.44 -18.64
N LEU A 500 14.56 -5.37 -17.80
CA LEU A 500 14.46 -5.64 -16.38
C LEU A 500 13.60 -4.60 -15.66
N ARG A 501 13.81 -3.29 -15.90
CA ARG A 501 13.01 -2.21 -15.31
C ARG A 501 11.54 -2.31 -15.67
N LYS A 502 11.22 -2.49 -16.95
CA LYS A 502 9.84 -2.60 -17.43
C LYS A 502 9.19 -3.94 -17.08
N GLY A 503 9.99 -4.99 -16.93
CA GLY A 503 9.54 -6.29 -16.42
C GLY A 503 9.14 -6.26 -14.95
N GLY A 504 9.46 -5.18 -14.22
CA GLY A 504 9.13 -5.04 -12.80
C GLY A 504 10.14 -5.69 -11.87
N VAL A 505 11.37 -5.91 -12.35
CA VAL A 505 12.47 -6.43 -11.53
C VAL A 505 13.00 -5.30 -10.64
N ALA A 506 12.98 -5.52 -9.34
CA ALA A 506 13.59 -4.60 -8.39
C ALA A 506 15.12 -4.60 -8.55
N ASN A 507 15.75 -3.41 -8.50
CA ASN A 507 17.20 -3.22 -8.65
C ASN A 507 17.79 -3.84 -9.95
N PRO A 508 17.39 -3.39 -11.13
CA PRO A 508 17.85 -3.94 -12.41
C PRO A 508 19.36 -3.95 -12.57
N LEU A 509 20.06 -2.95 -12.01
CA LEU A 509 21.51 -2.84 -12.06
C LEU A 509 22.21 -3.95 -11.29
N GLU A 510 21.70 -4.32 -10.12
CA GLU A 510 22.24 -5.41 -9.31
C GLU A 510 22.00 -6.77 -9.98
N VAL A 511 20.80 -6.97 -10.54
CA VAL A 511 20.48 -8.18 -11.30
C VAL A 511 21.37 -8.29 -12.54
N ARG A 512 21.58 -7.18 -13.24
CA ARG A 512 22.52 -7.13 -14.37
C ARG A 512 23.95 -7.47 -13.95
N ALA A 513 24.42 -6.92 -12.82
CA ALA A 513 25.74 -7.23 -12.31
C ALA A 513 25.89 -8.73 -11.99
N LYS A 514 24.89 -9.35 -11.35
CA LYS A 514 24.85 -10.79 -11.09
C LYS A 514 24.83 -11.63 -12.38
N ILE A 515 24.02 -11.23 -13.36
CA ILE A 515 24.00 -11.92 -14.67
C ILE A 515 25.37 -11.86 -15.35
N LEU A 516 26.03 -10.71 -15.30
CA LEU A 516 27.39 -10.56 -15.85
C LEU A 516 28.41 -11.39 -15.08
N GLU A 517 28.30 -11.43 -13.75
CA GLU A 517 29.14 -12.27 -12.89
C GLU A 517 28.93 -13.76 -13.20
N GLU A 518 27.69 -14.22 -13.32
CA GLU A 518 27.38 -15.60 -13.73
C GLU A 518 27.89 -15.91 -15.13
N GLN A 519 27.73 -15.03 -16.10
CA GLN A 519 28.25 -15.19 -17.44
C GLN A 519 29.78 -15.26 -17.44
N PHE A 520 30.42 -14.46 -16.60
CA PHE A 520 31.86 -14.47 -16.42
C PHE A 520 32.33 -15.81 -15.81
N LEU A 521 31.69 -16.25 -14.71
CA LEU A 521 31.98 -17.51 -14.04
C LEU A 521 31.66 -18.75 -14.90
N THR A 522 30.68 -18.65 -15.79
CA THR A 522 30.29 -19.74 -16.71
C THR A 522 31.07 -19.70 -18.02
N SER A 523 31.93 -18.69 -18.25
CA SER A 523 32.77 -18.64 -19.44
C SER A 523 33.73 -19.84 -19.46
N PRO A 524 33.88 -20.53 -20.60
CA PRO A 524 34.68 -21.77 -20.68
C PRO A 524 36.14 -21.57 -20.26
N GLU A 525 36.69 -20.39 -20.49
CA GLU A 525 38.06 -20.03 -20.13
C GLU A 525 38.25 -19.96 -18.60
N ILE A 526 37.31 -19.38 -17.88
CA ILE A 526 37.38 -19.27 -16.41
C ILE A 526 37.04 -20.59 -15.74
N GLN A 527 36.07 -21.35 -16.26
CA GLN A 527 35.78 -22.69 -15.76
C GLN A 527 37.00 -23.59 -15.87
N GLN A 528 37.74 -23.51 -16.96
CA GLN A 528 38.99 -24.28 -17.16
C GLN A 528 40.05 -23.85 -16.13
N GLN A 529 40.22 -22.56 -15.87
CA GLN A 529 41.14 -22.06 -14.85
C GLN A 529 40.72 -22.45 -13.42
N LEU A 530 39.42 -22.39 -13.09
CA LEU A 530 38.89 -22.84 -11.80
C LEU A 530 39.08 -24.36 -11.61
N GLN A 531 38.89 -25.16 -12.65
CA GLN A 531 39.11 -26.60 -12.61
C GLN A 531 40.60 -26.93 -12.42
N LEU A 532 41.50 -26.23 -13.10
CA LEU A 532 42.94 -26.34 -12.92
C LEU A 532 43.36 -25.95 -11.49
N ALA A 533 42.84 -24.82 -10.96
CA ALA A 533 43.13 -24.39 -9.61
C ALA A 533 42.56 -25.33 -8.54
N ALA A 534 41.38 -25.92 -8.78
CA ALA A 534 40.79 -26.93 -7.90
C ALA A 534 41.61 -28.25 -7.93
N ALA A 535 42.02 -28.67 -9.11
CA ALA A 535 42.88 -29.85 -9.28
C ALA A 535 44.22 -29.70 -8.56
N GLN A 536 44.82 -28.52 -8.56
CA GLN A 536 46.07 -28.23 -7.84
C GLN A 536 45.89 -28.26 -6.30
N ARG A 537 44.69 -28.07 -5.79
CA ARG A 537 44.39 -28.04 -4.32
C ARG A 537 44.01 -29.42 -3.75
N ILE A 538 43.76 -30.43 -4.58
CA ILE A 538 43.42 -31.76 -4.10
C ILE A 538 44.70 -32.50 -3.69
N PRO A 539 44.91 -32.87 -2.40
CA PRO A 539 46.14 -33.49 -1.91
C PRO A 539 46.49 -34.80 -2.64
N THR A 540 45.46 -35.53 -3.10
CA THR A 540 45.63 -36.78 -3.86
C THR A 540 46.27 -36.56 -5.22
N ILE A 541 45.98 -35.46 -5.89
CA ILE A 541 46.59 -35.10 -7.18
C ILE A 541 48.00 -34.57 -6.97
N GLN A 542 48.26 -33.81 -5.91
CA GLN A 542 49.61 -33.39 -5.54
C GLN A 542 50.51 -34.58 -5.20
N ASN A 543 50.00 -35.57 -4.48
CA ASN A 543 50.75 -36.80 -4.17
C ASN A 543 51.03 -37.67 -5.42
N LEU A 544 50.10 -37.70 -6.36
CA LEU A 544 50.30 -38.39 -7.66
C LEU A 544 51.32 -37.65 -8.56
N LEU A 545 51.30 -36.32 -8.55
CA LEU A 545 52.28 -35.49 -9.26
C LEU A 545 53.68 -35.60 -8.63
N GLN A 546 53.81 -35.71 -7.31
CA GLN A 546 55.05 -35.93 -6.62
C GLN A 546 55.61 -37.39 -6.82
N ALA A 547 54.68 -38.36 -6.89
CA ALA A 547 55.08 -39.78 -7.14
C ALA A 547 55.50 -40.03 -8.58
N ALA A 548 55.05 -39.18 -9.53
CA ALA A 548 55.44 -39.27 -10.95
C ALA A 548 56.83 -38.68 -11.28
N GLY A 549 57.59 -38.29 -10.23
CA GLY A 549 59.04 -38.00 -10.28
C GLY A 549 59.62 -37.36 -11.56
N GLY A 550 59.51 -36.00 -11.67
CA GLY A 550 60.44 -35.26 -12.52
C GLY A 550 60.09 -35.10 -13.99
N THR A 551 58.81 -34.96 -14.30
CA THR A 551 58.34 -34.59 -15.64
C THR A 551 58.23 -33.10 -15.80
N SER A 552 58.46 -32.55 -16.98
CA SER A 552 58.39 -31.14 -17.31
C SER A 552 56.98 -30.59 -17.13
N ASP A 553 56.80 -29.31 -16.82
CA ASP A 553 55.49 -28.62 -16.63
C ASP A 553 54.49 -28.89 -17.77
N ALA A 554 54.99 -29.11 -19.00
CA ALA A 554 54.17 -29.44 -20.18
C ALA A 554 53.55 -30.86 -20.11
N GLU A 555 54.23 -31.85 -19.51
CA GLU A 555 53.68 -33.21 -19.34
C GLU A 555 52.70 -33.28 -18.16
N ILE A 556 52.87 -32.42 -17.16
CA ILE A 556 51.95 -32.27 -16.04
C ILE A 556 50.62 -31.68 -16.56
N GLU A 557 50.70 -30.69 -17.43
CA GLU A 557 49.54 -30.06 -18.04
C GLU A 557 48.78 -31.01 -18.98
N GLN A 558 49.50 -31.82 -19.74
CA GLN A 558 48.93 -32.83 -20.62
C GLN A 558 48.30 -34.01 -19.85
N THR A 559 48.87 -34.39 -18.73
CA THR A 559 48.34 -35.45 -17.85
C THR A 559 47.10 -34.95 -17.09
N ALA A 560 47.08 -33.70 -16.62
CA ALA A 560 45.92 -33.07 -16.00
C ALA A 560 44.76 -32.92 -17.01
N GLN A 561 45.03 -32.56 -18.26
CA GLN A 561 44.02 -32.51 -19.32
C GLN A 561 43.47 -33.89 -19.69
N ASN A 562 44.31 -34.92 -19.69
CA ASN A 562 43.86 -36.30 -19.95
C ASN A 562 43.01 -36.87 -18.82
N ILE A 563 43.27 -36.53 -17.56
CA ILE A 563 42.45 -36.93 -16.40
C ILE A 563 41.12 -36.20 -16.44
N LEU A 564 41.11 -34.93 -16.76
CA LEU A 564 39.90 -34.13 -16.92
C LEU A 564 39.01 -34.64 -18.08
N ASN A 565 39.61 -35.00 -19.20
CA ASN A 565 38.90 -35.57 -20.33
C ASN A 565 38.35 -36.99 -20.06
N THR A 566 38.99 -37.75 -19.17
CA THR A 566 38.57 -39.12 -18.82
C THR A 566 37.44 -39.09 -17.76
N GLN A 567 37.41 -38.10 -16.86
CA GLN A 567 36.32 -37.89 -15.92
C GLN A 567 35.15 -37.13 -16.52
N GLY A 568 35.36 -36.34 -17.57
CA GLY A 568 34.30 -35.63 -18.30
C GLY A 568 33.38 -36.51 -19.16
N ALA A 569 33.70 -37.82 -19.30
CA ALA A 569 32.82 -38.78 -20.00
C ALA A 569 31.67 -39.33 -19.14
N GLN A 570 31.59 -39.01 -17.86
CA GLN A 570 30.36 -39.18 -17.10
C GLN A 570 29.52 -37.91 -17.31
N GLN A 571 28.56 -37.99 -18.21
CA GLN A 571 27.58 -37.00 -18.58
C GLN A 571 27.05 -36.27 -17.36
N LEU A 572 27.49 -35.03 -17.17
CA LEU A 572 26.68 -34.05 -16.42
C LEU A 572 25.34 -33.88 -17.15
N PRO A 573 24.21 -33.95 -16.47
CA PRO A 573 22.89 -33.78 -17.11
C PRO A 573 22.84 -32.42 -17.80
N ASN A 574 22.45 -32.45 -19.07
CA ASN A 574 22.26 -31.32 -19.95
C ASN A 574 21.38 -30.26 -19.24
N PRO A 575 21.78 -28.99 -19.08
CA PRO A 575 20.99 -27.98 -18.39
C PRO A 575 19.64 -27.62 -19.05
N GLY A 576 19.31 -28.28 -20.18
CA GLY A 576 18.02 -28.12 -20.86
C GLY A 576 16.85 -28.94 -20.30
N ASN A 577 17.03 -29.79 -19.27
CA ASN A 577 15.98 -30.69 -18.78
C ASN A 577 15.57 -30.46 -17.29
N PHE A 578 15.64 -29.24 -16.78
CA PHE A 578 15.13 -28.91 -15.44
C PHE A 578 13.61 -28.68 -15.36
N SER A 579 12.82 -29.18 -16.29
CA SER A 579 11.35 -29.04 -16.26
C SER A 579 10.58 -30.22 -15.65
N SER A 580 11.22 -31.16 -14.92
CA SER A 580 10.47 -32.31 -14.39
C SER A 580 10.80 -32.80 -12.98
N VAL A 581 11.39 -31.96 -12.11
CA VAL A 581 11.62 -32.34 -10.71
C VAL A 581 10.91 -31.38 -9.77
N ASN A 582 9.59 -31.45 -9.72
CA ASN A 582 8.75 -31.09 -8.56
C ASN A 582 7.30 -31.56 -8.79
N GLN A 583 7.11 -32.86 -8.91
CA GLN A 583 5.80 -33.45 -8.61
C GLN A 583 5.92 -34.13 -7.24
N PRO A 584 5.01 -33.83 -6.29
CA PRO A 584 4.92 -34.54 -5.03
C PRO A 584 4.54 -36.01 -5.30
N PRO A 585 4.94 -36.99 -4.46
CA PRO A 585 4.64 -38.39 -4.67
C PRO A 585 3.11 -38.61 -4.65
N ARG A 586 2.60 -39.15 -5.76
CA ARG A 586 1.20 -39.62 -5.85
C ARG A 586 1.07 -40.88 -4.98
N THR A 587 0.32 -40.77 -3.91
CA THR A 587 -0.21 -41.92 -3.18
C THR A 587 -1.16 -42.69 -4.09
N ASN A 588 -0.82 -43.91 -4.40
CA ASN A 588 -1.69 -44.88 -5.05
C ASN A 588 -2.75 -45.36 -4.04
N GLU A 589 -3.96 -44.80 -4.12
CA GLU A 589 -5.16 -45.48 -3.63
C GLU A 589 -6.37 -44.91 -4.35
N ALA A 590 -6.88 -45.66 -5.27
CA ALA A 590 -8.27 -45.85 -5.66
C ALA A 590 -8.38 -46.32 -7.12
N ALA A 591 -8.09 -47.59 -7.30
CA ALA A 591 -8.68 -48.32 -8.42
C ALA A 591 -10.13 -48.63 -8.06
N ARG A 592 -11.11 -48.07 -8.83
CA ARG A 592 -12.32 -48.71 -9.31
C ARG A 592 -13.37 -47.72 -9.79
N VAL A 593 -13.86 -48.05 -10.95
CA VAL A 593 -15.10 -47.64 -11.65
C VAL A 593 -14.88 -46.62 -12.77
N ALA A 594 -14.81 -47.19 -13.98
CA ALA A 594 -15.10 -46.49 -15.23
C ALA A 594 -16.61 -46.33 -15.43
N PRO A 595 -17.04 -45.26 -16.08
CA PRO A 595 -17.82 -45.45 -17.29
C PRO A 595 -17.25 -44.72 -18.50
N THR A 596 -17.26 -45.45 -19.59
CA THR A 596 -17.01 -45.07 -20.96
C THR A 596 -17.96 -43.98 -21.45
N THR A 597 -17.42 -42.80 -21.77
CA THR A 597 -17.96 -41.95 -22.85
C THR A 597 -16.80 -41.14 -23.45
N ARG A 598 -16.50 -41.39 -24.70
CA ARG A 598 -15.56 -40.65 -25.54
C ARG A 598 -16.08 -39.23 -25.77
N PRO A 599 -15.29 -38.16 -25.56
CA PRO A 599 -15.59 -36.86 -26.16
C PRO A 599 -15.08 -36.86 -27.61
N VAL A 600 -15.94 -36.44 -28.50
CA VAL A 600 -15.66 -36.13 -29.91
C VAL A 600 -14.77 -34.90 -29.95
N MET A 601 -13.63 -34.97 -30.63
CA MET A 601 -12.80 -33.81 -30.93
C MET A 601 -13.47 -32.92 -31.99
N PRO A 602 -13.49 -31.59 -31.83
CA PRO A 602 -13.80 -30.67 -32.91
C PRO A 602 -12.61 -30.51 -33.86
N GLY A 603 -12.94 -30.42 -35.16
CA GLY A 603 -12.02 -30.41 -36.28
C GLY A 603 -11.03 -29.24 -36.35
N SER A 604 -10.07 -29.45 -37.19
CA SER A 604 -8.88 -28.63 -37.47
C SER A 604 -9.19 -27.20 -37.95
N ILE A 605 -8.30 -26.28 -37.62
CA ILE A 605 -8.27 -24.82 -37.86
C ILE A 605 -8.29 -24.42 -39.38
N GLN A 606 -8.63 -25.30 -40.31
CA GLN A 606 -8.57 -24.99 -41.73
C GLN A 606 -9.90 -24.55 -42.40
N GLU A 607 -11.03 -24.55 -41.67
CA GLU A 607 -12.34 -24.20 -42.25
C GLU A 607 -12.88 -22.80 -41.85
N MET A 608 -12.11 -21.94 -41.21
CA MET A 608 -12.57 -20.62 -40.77
C MET A 608 -12.23 -19.43 -41.70
N ASN A 609 -11.74 -19.71 -42.92
CA ASN A 609 -11.35 -18.63 -43.86
C ASN A 609 -12.26 -18.44 -45.07
N GLN A 610 -13.48 -18.98 -45.10
CA GLN A 610 -14.40 -18.78 -46.23
C GLN A 610 -15.83 -18.39 -45.82
N THR A 611 -15.99 -17.38 -44.97
CA THR A 611 -17.27 -16.65 -44.90
C THR A 611 -17.00 -15.17 -44.58
N GLY A 612 -16.37 -14.51 -45.55
CA GLY A 612 -16.33 -13.07 -45.65
C GLY A 612 -17.39 -12.60 -46.66
N ALA A 613 -18.59 -12.32 -46.22
CA ALA A 613 -19.57 -11.63 -47.03
C ALA A 613 -20.45 -10.72 -46.16
N ALA A 614 -20.28 -9.41 -46.41
CA ALA A 614 -21.32 -8.39 -46.33
C ALA A 614 -22.03 -8.15 -44.99
N ILE A 615 -21.51 -7.19 -44.20
CA ILE A 615 -22.38 -6.39 -43.34
C ILE A 615 -22.35 -4.96 -43.85
N ALA A 616 -23.49 -4.54 -44.43
CA ALA A 616 -23.79 -3.19 -44.89
C ALA A 616 -23.77 -2.20 -43.70
N GLY A 617 -23.15 -1.06 -43.87
CA GLY A 617 -23.10 0.01 -42.88
C GLY A 617 -24.47 0.65 -42.63
N PRO A 618 -24.69 1.19 -41.42
CA PRO A 618 -25.94 1.87 -41.10
C PRO A 618 -25.98 3.24 -41.76
N ARG A 619 -27.13 3.50 -42.41
CA ARG A 619 -27.56 4.77 -43.00
C ARG A 619 -27.63 5.85 -41.93
N THR A 620 -26.99 6.98 -42.18
CA THR A 620 -27.16 8.25 -41.45
C THR A 620 -28.60 8.74 -41.61
N GLY A 621 -29.41 8.63 -40.56
CA GLY A 621 -30.70 9.28 -40.45
C GLY A 621 -30.53 10.68 -39.85
N ASN A 622 -30.83 11.72 -40.65
CA ASN A 622 -30.97 13.10 -40.17
C ASN A 622 -32.11 13.21 -39.14
N VAL A 623 -31.78 13.44 -37.89
CA VAL A 623 -32.74 13.89 -36.88
C VAL A 623 -32.75 15.43 -36.89
N ARG A 624 -33.82 16.04 -37.42
CA ARG A 624 -34.15 17.44 -37.22
C ARG A 624 -34.55 17.68 -35.77
N VAL A 625 -33.82 18.53 -35.08
CA VAL A 625 -34.20 19.11 -33.78
C VAL A 625 -35.12 20.30 -34.03
N PRO A 626 -36.32 20.41 -33.44
CA PRO A 626 -37.14 21.61 -33.53
C PRO A 626 -36.55 22.73 -32.64
N ALA A 627 -36.49 23.92 -33.23
CA ALA A 627 -36.12 25.15 -32.54
C ALA A 627 -37.18 25.50 -31.47
N ALA A 628 -36.73 25.71 -30.23
CA ALA A 628 -37.54 26.27 -29.18
C ALA A 628 -37.49 27.80 -29.26
N ASP A 629 -38.68 28.40 -29.40
CA ASP A 629 -38.94 29.84 -29.34
C ASP A 629 -38.50 30.38 -27.96
N ILE A 630 -37.62 31.35 -28.00
CA ILE A 630 -37.30 32.20 -26.86
C ILE A 630 -38.05 33.53 -27.05
N SER A 631 -39.10 33.72 -26.29
CA SER A 631 -39.74 35.03 -26.13
C SER A 631 -39.10 35.82 -24.97
N PRO A 632 -38.74 37.11 -25.17
CA PRO A 632 -38.29 37.96 -24.08
C PRO A 632 -39.48 38.69 -23.44
N GLY A 633 -39.65 38.55 -22.14
CA GLY A 633 -40.72 39.21 -21.36
C GLY A 633 -40.31 39.61 -19.97
N ALA A 634 -39.94 40.83 -19.83
CA ALA A 634 -40.43 41.90 -18.93
C ALA A 634 -40.03 41.85 -17.44
N ARG A 635 -39.42 42.95 -17.12
CA ARG A 635 -39.10 43.56 -15.82
C ARG A 635 -40.29 43.55 -14.84
N GLY A 636 -39.96 43.37 -13.54
CA GLY A 636 -40.71 43.67 -12.39
C GLY A 636 -39.83 43.46 -11.16
#